data_31111204a3e7d9146c8b947b3dc089e1
#
_entry.id   31111204a3e7d9146c8b947b3dc089e1
#
_cell.length_a   1.000
_cell.length_b   1.000
_cell.length_c   1.000
_cell.angle_alpha   90.00
_cell.angle_beta   90.00
_cell.angle_gamma   90.00
#
_symmetry.space_group_name_H-M   'P 1'
#
loop_
_entity.id
_entity.type
_entity.pdbx_description
1 polymer ?
#
loop_
_entity_poly.entity_id
_entity_poly.type
_entity_poly.pdbx_seq_one_letter_code
_entity_poly.pdbx_strand_id
1 'polypeptide(L)' 'MLTKKQKEYKDLINAIKALEVSVSKKTERKSILLRSKRITPIIAKEIEEINSSINKKNKQLKKAKEKLESFYRV' A
#
# COMPACT_ATOMS: atom_id res chain seq x y z
N MET A 1 9.13 0.09 -29.58
CA MET A 1 8.04 -0.68 -28.95
C MET A 1 8.55 -1.46 -27.76
N LEU A 2 7.87 -1.33 -26.62
CA LEU A 2 8.18 -2.13 -25.45
C LEU A 2 7.74 -3.57 -25.67
N THR A 3 8.57 -4.53 -25.27
CA THR A 3 8.16 -5.93 -25.27
C THR A 3 7.06 -6.14 -24.23
N LYS A 4 6.32 -7.24 -24.34
CA LYS A 4 5.28 -7.59 -23.38
C LYS A 4 5.83 -7.66 -21.95
N LYS A 5 7.01 -8.25 -21.77
CA LYS A 5 7.69 -8.32 -20.46
C LYS A 5 8.06 -6.95 -19.91
N GLN A 6 8.57 -6.07 -20.75
CA GLN A 6 8.94 -4.71 -20.35
C GLN A 6 7.71 -3.91 -19.91
N LYS A 7 6.60 -4.07 -20.61
CA LYS A 7 5.34 -3.43 -20.26
C LYS A 7 4.81 -3.95 -18.92
N GLU A 8 4.83 -5.27 -18.71
CA GLU A 8 4.41 -5.89 -17.45
C GLU A 8 5.28 -5.41 -16.28
N TYR A 9 6.57 -5.33 -16.48
CA TYR A 9 7.51 -4.82 -15.49
C TYR A 9 7.18 -3.37 -15.11
N LYS A 10 6.98 -2.52 -16.10
CA LYS A 10 6.66 -1.11 -15.89
C LYS A 10 5.32 -0.95 -15.16
N ASP A 11 4.30 -1.70 -15.58
CA ASP A 11 2.98 -1.67 -14.93
C ASP A 11 3.07 -2.12 -13.47
N LEU A 12 3.88 -3.13 -13.20
CA LEU A 12 4.11 -3.65 -11.84
C LEU A 12 4.81 -2.61 -10.96
N ILE A 13 5.84 -1.94 -11.47
CA ILE A 13 6.53 -0.86 -10.76
C ILE A 13 5.56 0.28 -10.43
N ASN A 14 4.73 0.68 -11.39
CA ASN A 14 3.74 1.73 -11.19
C ASN A 14 2.70 1.32 -10.14
N ALA A 15 2.25 0.07 -10.15
CA ALA A 15 1.31 -0.45 -9.16
C ALA A 15 1.92 -0.45 -7.76
N ILE A 16 3.18 -0.85 -7.63
CA ILE A 16 3.90 -0.83 -6.34
C ILE A 16 4.00 0.60 -5.80
N LYS A 17 4.40 1.56 -6.64
CA LYS A 17 4.49 2.96 -6.25
C LYS A 17 3.15 3.52 -5.79
N ALA A 18 2.08 3.21 -6.51
CA ALA A 18 0.74 3.65 -6.15
C ALA A 18 0.30 3.09 -4.79
N LEU A 19 0.57 1.81 -4.54
CA LEU A 19 0.27 1.16 -3.26
C LEU A 19 1.09 1.77 -2.11
N GLU A 20 2.37 2.02 -2.32
CA GLU A 20 3.24 2.64 -1.31
C GLU A 20 2.77 4.04 -0.94
N VAL A 21 2.40 4.85 -1.92
CA VAL A 21 1.85 6.20 -1.69
C VAL A 21 0.54 6.11 -0.90
N SER A 22 -0.35 5.19 -1.27
CA SER A 22 -1.63 5.00 -0.59
C SER A 22 -1.43 4.58 0.88
N VAL A 23 -0.52 3.64 1.14
CA VAL A 23 -0.18 3.20 2.51
C VAL A 23 0.41 4.35 3.31
N SER A 24 1.31 5.13 2.72
CA SER A 24 1.92 6.29 3.36
C SER A 24 0.88 7.33 3.79
N LYS A 25 -0.07 7.66 2.90
CA LYS A 25 -1.15 8.60 3.20
C LYS A 25 -2.05 8.09 4.33
N LYS A 26 -2.38 6.81 4.32
CA LYS A 26 -3.20 6.20 5.37
C LYS A 26 -2.48 6.16 6.71
N THR A 27 -1.19 5.89 6.69
CA THR A 27 -0.35 5.89 7.89
C THR A 27 -0.26 7.30 8.49
N GLU A 28 -0.12 8.33 7.66
CA GLU A 28 -0.17 9.73 8.09
C GLU A 28 -1.50 10.07 8.75
N ARG A 29 -2.60 9.72 8.12
CA ARG A 29 -3.95 9.96 8.66
C ARG A 29 -4.12 9.27 10.01
N LYS A 30 -3.67 8.03 10.12
CA LYS A 30 -3.70 7.27 11.37
C LYS A 30 -2.90 7.98 12.46
N SER A 31 -1.70 8.48 12.14
CA SER A 31 -0.87 9.23 13.10
C SER A 31 -1.58 10.49 13.60
N ILE A 32 -2.25 11.22 12.73
CA ILE A 32 -3.01 12.41 13.09
C ILE A 32 -4.14 12.03 14.06
N LEU A 33 -4.87 10.96 13.77
CA LEU A 33 -5.96 10.49 14.62
C LEU A 33 -5.47 10.03 16.00
N LEU A 34 -4.32 9.36 16.04
CA LEU A 34 -3.73 8.88 17.30
C LEU A 34 -3.20 10.02 18.19
N ARG A 35 -2.89 11.17 17.60
CA ARG A 35 -2.47 12.37 18.35
C ARG A 35 -3.64 13.14 18.97
N SER A 36 -4.85 12.74 18.65
CA SER A 36 -6.06 13.37 19.17
C SER A 36 -6.12 13.18 20.69
N LYS A 37 -6.41 14.23 21.45
CA LYS A 37 -6.49 14.19 22.93
C LYS A 37 -7.61 13.27 23.43
N ARG A 38 -8.66 13.09 22.62
CA ARG A 38 -9.78 12.20 22.92
C ARG A 38 -10.01 11.27 21.76
N ILE A 39 -9.94 9.99 22.00
CA ILE A 39 -10.30 8.97 21.02
C ILE A 39 -11.79 8.66 21.23
N THR A 40 -12.63 9.25 20.39
CA THR A 40 -14.07 8.96 20.38
C THR A 40 -14.31 7.61 19.70
N PRO A 41 -15.49 6.97 19.91
CA PRO A 41 -15.82 5.74 19.18
C PRO A 41 -15.75 5.90 17.66
N ILE A 42 -16.07 7.09 17.13
CA ILE A 42 -15.99 7.40 15.70
C ILE A 42 -14.54 7.34 15.22
N ILE A 43 -13.63 7.96 15.97
CA ILE A 43 -12.19 7.97 15.66
C ILE A 43 -11.62 6.56 15.76
N ALA A 44 -11.99 5.81 16.81
CA ALA A 44 -11.54 4.42 16.98
C ALA A 44 -11.95 3.56 15.80
N LYS A 45 -13.17 3.71 15.31
CA LYS A 45 -13.68 2.99 14.14
C LYS A 45 -12.90 3.37 12.87
N GLU A 46 -12.62 4.65 12.69
CA GLU A 46 -11.82 5.13 11.54
C GLU A 46 -10.42 4.53 11.57
N ILE A 47 -9.78 4.47 12.74
CA ILE A 47 -8.46 3.85 12.92
C ILE A 47 -8.51 2.36 12.54
N GLU A 48 -9.54 1.62 12.97
CA GLU A 48 -9.71 0.22 12.60
C GLU A 48 -9.84 0.04 11.09
N GLU A 49 -10.63 0.87 10.43
CA GLU A 49 -10.82 0.84 8.98
C GLU A 49 -9.50 1.12 8.25
N ILE A 50 -8.74 2.11 8.74
CA ILE A 50 -7.43 2.43 8.18
C ILE A 50 -6.48 1.25 8.33
N ASN A 51 -6.40 0.64 9.52
CA ASN A 51 -5.56 -0.52 9.77
C ASN A 51 -5.90 -1.69 8.85
N SER A 52 -7.18 -1.97 8.69
CA SER A 52 -7.67 -3.03 7.79
C SER A 52 -7.25 -2.75 6.34
N SER A 53 -7.40 -1.51 5.89
CA SER A 53 -7.03 -1.09 4.55
C SER A 53 -5.51 -1.19 4.33
N ILE A 54 -4.72 -0.75 5.31
CA ILE A 54 -3.24 -0.85 5.27
C ILE A 54 -2.82 -2.32 5.17
N ASN A 55 -3.43 -3.20 5.97
CA ASN A 55 -3.11 -4.63 5.94
C ASN A 55 -3.38 -5.26 4.57
N LYS A 56 -4.52 -4.93 3.95
CA LYS A 56 -4.86 -5.39 2.61
C LYS A 56 -3.84 -4.91 1.58
N LYS A 57 -3.48 -3.63 1.65
CA LYS A 57 -2.51 -3.03 0.72
C LYS A 57 -1.11 -3.61 0.92
N ASN A 58 -0.71 -3.88 2.16
CA ASN A 58 0.58 -4.51 2.46
C ASN A 58 0.66 -5.94 1.90
N LYS A 59 -0.43 -6.69 1.94
CA LYS A 59 -0.51 -8.01 1.31
C LYS A 59 -0.36 -7.91 -0.21
N GLN A 60 -1.02 -6.94 -0.82
CA GLN A 60 -0.89 -6.67 -2.25
C GLN A 60 0.52 -6.26 -2.62
N LEU A 61 1.15 -5.40 -1.79
CA LEU A 61 2.54 -4.99 -1.98
C LEU A 61 3.49 -6.17 -1.92
N LYS A 62 3.32 -7.04 -0.94
CA LYS A 62 4.15 -8.24 -0.79
C LYS A 62 4.07 -9.12 -2.04
N LYS A 63 2.87 -9.38 -2.54
CA LYS A 63 2.66 -10.16 -3.75
C LYS A 63 3.28 -9.49 -4.98
N ALA A 64 3.10 -8.18 -5.10
CA ALA A 64 3.65 -7.41 -6.21
C ALA A 64 5.18 -7.42 -6.19
N LYS A 65 5.80 -7.29 -5.01
CA LYS A 65 7.25 -7.33 -4.84
C LYS A 65 7.82 -8.72 -5.14
N GLU A 66 7.13 -9.78 -4.73
CA GLU A 66 7.51 -11.16 -5.06
C GLU A 66 7.47 -11.38 -6.56
N LYS A 67 6.44 -10.89 -7.22
CA LYS A 67 6.32 -10.96 -8.67
C LYS A 67 7.41 -10.16 -9.37
N LEU A 68 7.77 -9.00 -8.82
CA LEU A 68 8.88 -8.19 -9.34
C LEU A 68 10.21 -8.95 -9.24
N GLU A 69 10.48 -9.61 -8.11
CA GLU A 69 11.68 -10.42 -7.94
C GLU A 69 11.80 -11.49 -9.01
N SER A 70 10.70 -12.08 -9.44
CA SER A 70 10.72 -13.12 -10.48
C SER A 70 11.26 -12.60 -11.82
N PHE A 71 11.17 -11.31 -12.08
CA PHE A 71 11.77 -10.71 -13.28
C PHE A 71 13.30 -10.64 -13.22
N TYR A 72 13.86 -10.62 -12.03
CA TYR A 72 15.31 -10.55 -11.83
C TYR A 72 15.99 -11.93 -11.81
N ARG A 73 15.22 -12.99 -11.64
CA ARG A 73 15.73 -14.37 -11.52
C ARG A 73 15.76 -15.13 -12.84
N VAL A 74 15.77 -14.47 -13.94
CA VAL A 74 15.82 -15.12 -15.25
C VAL A 74 17.23 -15.51 -15.62
#